data_ba6d75caf463d232c2b398a48fa86791
#
_entry.id   ba6d75caf463d232c2b398a48fa86791
#
_cell.length_a   1.000
_cell.length_b   1.000
_cell.length_c   1.000
_cell.angle_alpha   90.00
_cell.angle_beta   90.00
_cell.angle_gamma   90.00
#
_symmetry.space_group_name_H-M   'P 1'
#
loop_
_entity.id
_entity.type
_entity.pdbx_description
1 polymer ?
#
loop_
_entity_poly.entity_id
_entity_poly.type
_entity_poly.pdbx_seq_one_letter_code
_entity_poly.pdbx_strand_id
1 'polypeptide(L)'
;MGKIVTKAEYKEKIKNKLKQEHRIVVLCHGVFDLIHPGHIIHFEQAKNMGNILVVSVTSEKYVRKGPGRPYFSDELRLKFLEAIEYIDYVMVSE
;
A
#
# COMPACT_ATOMS: atom_id res chain seq x y z
N MET A 1 -4.84 -1.92 10.91
CA MET A 1 -4.34 -0.64 10.34
C MET A 1 -2.94 -0.84 9.80
N GLY A 2 -2.63 -0.16 8.72
CA GLY A 2 -1.36 -0.31 8.04
C GLY A 2 -0.23 0.45 8.72
N LYS A 3 1.00 -0.04 8.55
CA LYS A 3 2.21 0.64 8.99
C LYS A 3 2.92 1.22 7.78
N ILE A 4 3.25 2.51 7.83
CA ILE A 4 4.01 3.17 6.77
C ILE A 4 5.47 2.77 6.92
N VAL A 5 6.05 2.21 5.85
CA VAL A 5 7.45 1.81 5.81
C VAL A 5 8.06 2.28 4.49
N THR A 6 9.38 2.38 4.45
CA THR A 6 10.07 2.59 3.18
C THR A 6 10.23 1.26 2.47
N LYS A 7 10.45 1.32 1.16
CA LYS A 7 10.74 0.12 0.36
C LYS A 7 11.98 -0.61 0.90
N ALA A 8 13.01 0.14 1.30
CA ALA A 8 14.24 -0.42 1.87
C ALA A 8 13.97 -1.12 3.19
N GLU A 9 13.21 -0.49 4.09
CA GLU A 9 12.84 -1.10 5.37
C GLU A 9 12.09 -2.41 5.17
N TYR A 10 11.15 -2.42 4.22
CA TYR A 10 10.38 -3.63 3.93
C TYR A 10 11.30 -4.76 3.46
N LYS A 11 12.17 -4.48 2.50
CA LYS A 11 13.08 -5.49 1.95
C LYS A 11 14.07 -6.01 2.97
N GLU A 12 14.62 -5.13 3.81
CA GLU A 12 15.70 -5.49 4.72
C GLU A 12 15.22 -6.09 6.03
N LYS A 13 14.10 -5.60 6.57
CA LYS A 13 13.67 -5.94 7.93
C LYS A 13 12.39 -6.76 8.01
N ILE A 14 11.52 -6.64 7.03
CA ILE A 14 10.18 -7.20 7.13
C ILE A 14 10.00 -8.43 6.24
N LYS A 15 10.42 -8.35 5.00
CA LYS A 15 10.19 -9.40 4.00
C LYS A 15 10.72 -10.76 4.46
N ASN A 16 11.95 -10.81 4.94
CA ASN A 16 12.56 -12.08 5.38
C ASN A 16 11.87 -12.64 6.62
N LYS A 17 11.48 -11.76 7.55
CA LYS A 17 10.76 -12.18 8.75
C LYS A 17 9.44 -12.84 8.39
N LEU A 18 8.67 -12.22 7.49
CA LEU A 18 7.39 -12.77 7.05
C LEU A 18 7.59 -14.12 6.34
N LYS A 19 8.64 -14.23 5.54
CA LYS A 19 8.98 -15.48 4.86
C LYS A 19 9.33 -16.58 5.86
N GLN A 20 10.12 -16.27 6.88
CA GLN A 20 10.48 -17.22 7.93
C GLN A 20 9.24 -17.67 8.73
N GLU A 21 8.26 -16.80 8.89
CA GLU A 21 7.01 -17.11 9.58
C GLU A 21 5.99 -17.80 8.66
N HIS A 22 6.37 -18.10 7.42
CA HIS A 22 5.50 -18.72 6.42
C HIS A 22 4.22 -17.92 6.15
N ARG A 23 4.32 -16.59 6.23
CA ARG A 23 3.16 -15.72 5.95
C ARG A 23 2.97 -15.57 4.46
N ILE A 24 1.72 -15.61 4.03
CA ILE A 24 1.36 -15.35 2.64
C ILE A 24 1.16 -13.85 2.48
N VAL A 25 2.00 -13.23 1.66
CA VAL A 25 1.95 -11.79 1.41
C VAL A 25 1.22 -11.52 0.10
N VAL A 26 0.21 -10.64 0.16
CA VAL A 26 -0.49 -10.15 -1.02
C VAL A 26 -0.05 -8.72 -1.26
N LEU A 27 0.32 -8.41 -2.49
CA LEU A 27 0.76 -7.06 -2.87
C LEU A 27 -0.29 -6.42 -3.78
N CYS A 28 -0.74 -5.23 -3.40
CA CYS A 28 -1.58 -4.39 -4.26
C CYS A 28 -0.78 -3.13 -4.59
N HIS A 29 -0.76 -2.78 -5.86
CA HIS A 29 -0.06 -1.58 -6.33
C HIS A 29 -1.01 -0.69 -7.12
N GLY A 30 -0.92 0.61 -6.93
CA GLY A 30 -1.74 1.56 -7.68
C GLY A 30 -1.41 3.00 -7.32
N VAL A 31 -2.13 3.91 -7.92
CA VAL A 31 -1.99 5.34 -7.63
C VAL A 31 -2.70 5.69 -6.33
N PHE A 32 -3.92 5.18 -6.14
CA PHE A 32 -4.75 5.41 -4.95
C PHE A 32 -4.85 6.89 -4.56
N ASP A 33 -5.10 7.72 -5.55
CA ASP A 33 -5.22 9.17 -5.34
C ASP A 33 -6.54 9.52 -4.65
N LEU A 34 -7.63 8.98 -5.16
CA LEU A 34 -8.96 9.14 -4.56
C LEU A 34 -9.47 7.75 -4.16
N ILE A 35 -9.61 7.53 -2.86
CA ILE A 35 -10.08 6.26 -2.33
C ILE A 35 -11.61 6.32 -2.20
N HIS A 36 -12.27 5.26 -2.64
CA HIS A 36 -13.73 5.13 -2.54
C HIS A 36 -14.10 3.73 -2.04
N PRO A 37 -15.39 3.48 -1.74
CA PRO A 37 -15.80 2.18 -1.17
C PRO A 37 -15.35 0.96 -1.96
N GLY A 38 -15.27 1.05 -3.28
CA GLY A 38 -14.77 -0.05 -4.10
C GLY A 38 -13.34 -0.44 -3.79
N HIS A 39 -12.49 0.52 -3.46
CA HIS A 39 -11.11 0.24 -3.05
C HIS A 39 -11.10 -0.52 -1.71
N ILE A 40 -11.96 -0.13 -0.77
CA ILE A 40 -12.03 -0.79 0.54
C ILE A 40 -12.44 -2.26 0.37
N ILE A 41 -13.43 -2.53 -0.45
CA ILE A 41 -13.87 -3.90 -0.75
C ILE A 41 -12.74 -4.69 -1.39
N HIS A 42 -12.01 -4.08 -2.32
CA HIS A 42 -10.87 -4.71 -2.98
C HIS A 42 -9.78 -5.09 -1.96
N PHE A 43 -9.45 -4.19 -1.05
CA PHE A 43 -8.44 -4.46 -0.02
C PHE A 43 -8.88 -5.58 0.93
N GLU A 44 -10.16 -5.62 1.28
CA GLU A 44 -10.70 -6.70 2.10
C GLU A 44 -10.53 -8.04 1.40
N GLN A 45 -10.90 -8.12 0.12
CA GLN A 45 -10.76 -9.34 -0.67
C GLN A 45 -9.29 -9.75 -0.80
N ALA A 46 -8.42 -8.79 -1.05
CA ALA A 46 -6.98 -9.06 -1.17
C ALA A 46 -6.41 -9.58 0.15
N LYS A 47 -6.79 -8.98 1.26
CA LYS A 47 -6.36 -9.43 2.58
C LYS A 47 -6.77 -10.88 2.83
N ASN A 48 -7.97 -11.25 2.42
CA ASN A 48 -8.49 -12.61 2.62
C ASN A 48 -7.77 -13.67 1.75
N MET A 49 -6.99 -13.24 0.76
CA MET A 49 -6.21 -14.15 -0.08
C MET A 49 -4.88 -14.56 0.57
N GLY A 50 -4.52 -13.95 1.67
CA GLY A 50 -3.27 -14.25 2.38
C GLY A 50 -3.33 -13.85 3.83
N ASN A 51 -2.17 -13.62 4.42
CA ASN A 51 -2.05 -13.21 5.82
C ASN A 51 -1.72 -11.74 5.97
N ILE A 52 -0.94 -11.22 5.03
CA ILE A 52 -0.39 -9.86 5.08
C ILE A 52 -0.73 -9.15 3.78
N LEU A 53 -1.31 -7.98 3.87
CA LEU A 53 -1.58 -7.14 2.72
C LEU A 53 -0.59 -5.96 2.72
N VAL A 54 0.19 -5.87 1.67
CA VAL A 54 1.12 -4.76 1.42
C VAL A 54 0.56 -3.94 0.27
N VAL A 55 0.44 -2.64 0.49
CA VAL A 55 -0.02 -1.72 -0.56
C VAL A 55 1.12 -0.77 -0.91
N SER A 56 1.47 -0.71 -2.19
CA SER A 56 2.44 0.26 -2.68
C SER A 56 1.75 1.28 -3.57
N VAL A 57 2.14 2.54 -3.44
CA VAL A 57 1.57 3.62 -4.24
C VAL A 57 2.59 4.16 -5.22
N THR A 58 2.13 4.55 -6.40
CA THR A 58 2.98 5.22 -7.38
C THR A 58 3.34 6.60 -6.85
N SER A 59 4.63 6.92 -6.82
CA SER A 59 5.09 8.25 -6.41
C SER A 59 4.46 9.33 -7.28
N GLU A 60 4.15 10.48 -6.70
CA GLU A 60 3.57 11.61 -7.44
C GLU A 60 4.43 12.03 -8.64
N LYS A 61 5.73 11.77 -8.59
CA LYS A 61 6.66 12.03 -9.70
C LYS A 61 6.28 11.28 -10.97
N TYR A 62 5.63 10.14 -10.83
CA TYR A 62 5.33 9.23 -11.94
C TYR A 62 3.85 9.16 -12.29
N VAL A 63 3.01 9.93 -11.60
CA VAL A 63 1.58 9.96 -11.91
C VAL A 63 1.35 10.87 -13.12
N ARG A 64 0.74 10.31 -14.18
CA ARG A 64 0.54 11.02 -15.45
C ARG A 64 -0.91 11.03 -15.86
N LYS A 65 -1.78 11.50 -14.97
CA LYS A 65 -3.22 11.53 -15.21
C LYS A 65 -3.75 12.91 -15.59
N GLY A 66 -2.86 13.80 -16.01
CA GLY A 66 -3.22 15.13 -16.46
C GLY A 66 -2.96 16.23 -15.42
N PRO A 67 -3.25 17.50 -15.77
CA PRO A 67 -3.02 18.63 -14.88
C PRO A 67 -3.75 18.47 -13.54
N GLY A 68 -3.10 18.87 -12.46
CA GLY A 68 -3.68 18.77 -11.14
C GLY A 68 -3.71 17.38 -10.52
N ARG A 69 -3.07 16.40 -11.16
CA ARG A 69 -3.01 15.03 -10.65
C ARG A 69 -1.57 14.68 -10.26
N PRO A 70 -1.35 13.93 -9.14
CA PRO A 70 -2.40 13.46 -8.23
C PRO A 70 -2.97 14.61 -7.38
N TYR A 71 -4.17 14.43 -6.82
CA TYR A 71 -4.76 15.41 -5.93
C TYR A 71 -4.06 15.46 -4.58
N PHE A 72 -3.53 14.32 -4.14
CA PHE A 72 -2.88 14.18 -2.84
C PHE A 72 -1.41 13.79 -3.01
N SER A 73 -0.56 14.37 -2.15
CA SER A 73 0.86 14.03 -2.11
C SER A 73 1.08 12.57 -1.72
N ASP A 74 2.30 12.07 -1.91
CA ASP A 74 2.68 10.74 -1.46
C ASP A 74 2.36 10.56 0.02
N GLU A 75 2.76 11.54 0.84
CA GLU A 75 2.56 11.49 2.28
C GLU A 75 1.09 11.35 2.67
N LEU A 76 0.22 12.15 2.05
CA LEU A 76 -1.21 12.09 2.36
C LEU A 76 -1.86 10.79 1.91
N ARG A 77 -1.45 10.28 0.75
CA ARG A 77 -1.96 9.00 0.26
C ARG A 77 -1.56 7.85 1.17
N LEU A 78 -0.30 7.85 1.63
CA LEU A 78 0.15 6.84 2.58
C LEU A 78 -0.63 6.92 3.88
N LYS A 79 -0.85 8.14 4.38
CA LYS A 79 -1.59 8.33 5.63
C LYS A 79 -3.04 7.86 5.52
N PHE A 80 -3.67 8.12 4.38
CA PHE A 80 -5.03 7.64 4.14
C PHE A 80 -5.09 6.11 4.14
N LEU A 81 -4.15 5.47 3.44
CA LEU A 81 -4.11 4.01 3.34
C LEU A 81 -3.75 3.36 4.69
N GLU A 82 -2.89 4.01 5.46
CA GLU A 82 -2.52 3.55 6.80
C GLU A 82 -3.75 3.35 7.70
N ALA A 83 -4.76 4.18 7.53
CA ALA A 83 -5.96 4.14 8.34
C ALA A 83 -6.91 2.99 7.97
N ILE A 84 -6.65 2.30 6.87
CA ILE A 84 -7.51 1.22 6.41
C ILE A 84 -7.18 -0.07 7.15
N GLU A 85 -8.18 -0.65 7.79
CA GLU A 85 -8.05 -1.82 8.65
C GLU A 85 -7.37 -3.02 8.00
N TYR A 86 -7.66 -3.26 6.71
CA TYR A 86 -7.18 -4.47 6.02
C TYR A 86 -5.72 -4.42 5.60
N ILE A 87 -5.11 -3.25 5.60
CA ILE A 87 -3.75 -3.04 5.11
C ILE A 87 -2.75 -3.18 6.25
N ASP A 88 -1.73 -4.01 6.05
CA ASP A 88 -0.69 -4.23 7.07
C ASP A 88 0.52 -3.33 6.88
N TYR A 89 0.93 -3.09 5.63
CA TYR A 89 2.07 -2.22 5.31
C TYR A 89 1.76 -1.35 4.10
N VAL A 90 2.22 -0.11 4.14
CA VAL A 90 2.05 0.84 3.04
C VAL A 90 3.40 1.46 2.70
N MET A 91 3.71 1.56 1.42
CA MET A 91 4.97 2.15 0.97
C MET A 91 4.80 2.87 -0.37
N VAL A 92 5.75 3.76 -0.66
CA VAL A 92 5.86 4.37 -1.98
C VAL A 92 6.73 3.47 -2.85
N SER A 93 6.26 3.17 -4.04
CA SER A 93 7.02 2.43 -5.04
C SER A 93 7.80 3.43 -5.89
N GLU A 94 9.09 3.27 -5.94
CA GLU A 94 9.97 4.12 -6.75
C GLU A 94 10.78 3.27 -7.72
#